data_5cd52c23fa6982aaa6f04d6d837fa3c5
#
_entry.id   5cd52c23fa6982aaa6f04d6d837fa3c5
#
_cell.length_a   1.000
_cell.length_b   1.000
_cell.length_c   1.000
_cell.angle_alpha   90.00
_cell.angle_beta   90.00
_cell.angle_gamma   90.00
#
_symmetry.space_group_name_H-M   'P 1'
#
loop_
_entity.id
_entity.type
_entity.pdbx_description
1 polymer ?
#
loop_
_entity_poly.entity_id
_entity_poly.type
_entity_poly.pdbx_seq_one_letter_code
_entity_poly.pdbx_strand_id
1 'polypeptide(L)'
;MKRRDFALTAALSPLLMTACGGGGSNGGVEFTGAKAEAAAGLKRAAQYMDEVVSYQGGYVWSYSPDLKQTVGEMEAYRTMCWIQPPGTPSVGHVYLDAYHATGDERYYQAAERTALAIAAAQHSSGGWNYIHDFAGEASLKKWYDTIGKNGWRLEEFQHYYGNATFDDAGTAVASQLMLRMYLEKRDARFLAPLQKAIDFMVKSQFGPEYGIANGGWPQRFPHFPGSVSSMPQPNAGQIPPGGIAGMGDGDYTLHVTFNDDVMGENIKFMTMCVMALGETRLIGNIERAMECMRLMQQPGPQAGWSLQHLSRPTGGRPAGAPAGARSYEPRSLATHTTQTNINQLFNYFQLTGDKKYLARIPEAIAWLKSCPLPADAAAKNPLLGGGRTHPTFIELGTNDGLY
;
A
#
# COMPACT_ATOMS: atom_id res chain seq x y z
N MET A 1 -25.82 -14.94 23.04
CA MET A 1 -25.63 -14.15 21.79
C MET A 1 -25.63 -15.12 20.63
N LYS A 2 -26.61 -15.04 19.73
CA LYS A 2 -26.73 -15.94 18.58
C LYS A 2 -25.62 -15.58 17.57
N ARG A 3 -24.83 -16.58 17.18
CA ARG A 3 -23.92 -16.50 16.04
C ARG A 3 -24.77 -16.11 14.82
N ARG A 4 -24.56 -14.90 14.29
CA ARG A 4 -25.05 -14.54 12.97
C ARG A 4 -24.07 -15.13 11.97
N ASP A 5 -24.57 -16.04 11.16
CA ASP A 5 -23.83 -16.60 10.04
C ASP A 5 -23.40 -15.46 9.12
N PHE A 6 -22.10 -15.33 8.92
CA PHE A 6 -21.52 -14.43 7.94
C PHE A 6 -21.87 -14.98 6.55
N ALA A 7 -23.00 -14.54 6.00
CA ALA A 7 -23.31 -14.75 4.60
C ALA A 7 -22.47 -13.76 3.76
N LEU A 8 -21.26 -14.16 3.41
CA LEU A 8 -20.44 -13.45 2.43
C LEU A 8 -21.08 -13.64 1.04
N THR A 9 -21.97 -12.73 0.66
CA THR A 9 -22.39 -12.60 -0.74
C THR A 9 -21.29 -11.86 -1.49
N ALA A 10 -20.46 -12.61 -2.20
CA ALA A 10 -19.31 -12.12 -2.93
C ALA A 10 -19.74 -11.21 -4.09
N ALA A 11 -19.53 -9.92 -3.93
CA ALA A 11 -19.34 -9.01 -5.05
C ALA A 11 -17.82 -8.81 -5.24
N LEU A 12 -17.11 -9.89 -5.53
CA LEU A 12 -15.74 -9.84 -6.02
C LEU A 12 -15.80 -9.80 -7.54
N SER A 13 -14.99 -8.91 -8.14
CA SER A 13 -14.80 -8.86 -9.59
C SER A 13 -14.65 -10.26 -10.19
N PRO A 14 -15.14 -10.52 -11.40
CA PRO A 14 -15.23 -11.87 -11.98
C PRO A 14 -13.90 -12.61 -12.16
N LEU A 15 -12.78 -12.03 -11.77
CA LEU A 15 -11.43 -12.62 -11.87
C LEU A 15 -11.13 -13.72 -10.84
N LEU A 16 -11.97 -13.96 -9.83
CA LEU A 16 -11.71 -14.97 -8.78
C LEU A 16 -12.56 -16.24 -8.90
N MET A 17 -13.50 -16.34 -9.86
CA MET A 17 -14.46 -17.45 -9.92
C MET A 17 -14.12 -18.55 -10.93
N THR A 18 -12.96 -18.51 -11.59
CA THR A 18 -12.60 -19.55 -12.58
C THR A 18 -11.57 -20.59 -12.10
N ALA A 19 -11.21 -20.61 -10.85
CA ALA A 19 -10.17 -21.50 -10.33
C ALA A 19 -10.71 -22.70 -9.51
N CYS A 20 -11.85 -23.27 -9.90
CA CYS A 20 -12.26 -24.60 -9.38
C CYS A 20 -12.83 -25.46 -10.51
N GLY A 21 -11.98 -26.21 -11.15
CA GLY A 21 -12.46 -27.23 -12.10
C GLY A 21 -11.38 -27.85 -12.97
N GLY A 22 -10.93 -29.04 -12.61
CA GLY A 22 -10.54 -30.07 -13.55
C GLY A 22 -9.11 -30.04 -14.06
N GLY A 23 -8.38 -31.06 -13.67
CA GLY A 23 -7.07 -31.39 -14.21
C GLY A 23 -7.08 -31.70 -15.71
N GLY A 24 -5.93 -31.41 -16.32
CA GLY A 24 -5.45 -32.08 -17.52
C GLY A 24 -5.83 -31.44 -18.84
N SER A 25 -4.94 -30.68 -19.36
CA SER A 25 -4.34 -30.73 -20.71
C SER A 25 -3.57 -29.46 -20.97
N ASN A 26 -2.39 -29.56 -21.54
CA ASN A 26 -1.55 -28.46 -22.05
C ASN A 26 -2.19 -27.82 -23.31
N GLY A 27 -3.37 -27.26 -23.18
CA GLY A 27 -4.08 -26.55 -24.23
C GLY A 27 -4.04 -25.06 -23.98
N GLY A 28 -2.96 -24.38 -24.39
CA GLY A 28 -2.95 -22.92 -24.41
C GLY A 28 -4.14 -22.37 -25.18
N VAL A 29 -4.67 -21.23 -24.75
CA VAL A 29 -5.77 -20.55 -25.45
C VAL A 29 -5.30 -20.16 -26.85
N GLU A 30 -5.99 -20.60 -27.90
CA GLU A 30 -5.70 -20.19 -29.27
C GLU A 30 -6.33 -18.83 -29.54
N PHE A 31 -5.49 -17.84 -29.81
CA PHE A 31 -5.91 -16.49 -30.14
C PHE A 31 -5.84 -16.28 -31.64
N THR A 32 -6.78 -15.53 -32.20
CA THR A 32 -6.83 -15.17 -33.64
C THR A 32 -6.88 -13.66 -33.85
N GLY A 33 -6.45 -13.18 -35.03
CA GLY A 33 -6.48 -11.76 -35.39
C GLY A 33 -5.69 -10.88 -34.39
N ALA A 34 -6.21 -9.70 -34.08
CA ALA A 34 -5.56 -8.74 -33.18
C ALA A 34 -5.21 -9.29 -31.78
N LYS A 35 -6.00 -10.28 -31.30
CA LYS A 35 -5.69 -10.94 -30.03
C LYS A 35 -4.43 -11.80 -30.12
N ALA A 36 -4.19 -12.46 -31.26
CA ALA A 36 -2.98 -13.24 -31.48
C ALA A 36 -1.75 -12.34 -31.55
N GLU A 37 -1.85 -11.19 -32.20
CA GLU A 37 -0.77 -10.20 -32.25
C GLU A 37 -0.46 -9.63 -30.87
N ALA A 38 -1.49 -9.28 -30.08
CA ALA A 38 -1.34 -8.82 -28.70
C ALA A 38 -0.68 -9.89 -27.81
N ALA A 39 -1.12 -11.15 -27.90
CA ALA A 39 -0.53 -12.26 -27.16
C ALA A 39 0.93 -12.49 -27.54
N ALA A 40 1.28 -12.40 -28.82
CA ALA A 40 2.66 -12.50 -29.30
C ALA A 40 3.52 -11.31 -28.79
N GLY A 41 2.96 -10.11 -28.77
CA GLY A 41 3.61 -8.92 -28.20
C GLY A 41 3.86 -9.07 -26.70
N LEU A 42 2.84 -9.47 -25.95
CA LEU A 42 2.93 -9.74 -24.50
C LEU A 42 4.01 -10.80 -24.20
N LYS A 43 4.05 -11.86 -24.98
CA LYS A 43 5.04 -12.93 -24.82
C LYS A 43 6.46 -12.44 -24.99
N ARG A 44 6.74 -11.66 -26.05
CA ARG A 44 8.07 -11.07 -26.26
C ARG A 44 8.45 -10.10 -25.13
N ALA A 45 7.53 -9.26 -24.71
CA ALA A 45 7.76 -8.30 -23.62
C ALA A 45 8.04 -9.02 -22.30
N ALA A 46 7.21 -10.00 -21.93
CA ALA A 46 7.39 -10.77 -20.71
C ALA A 46 8.70 -11.55 -20.70
N GLN A 47 9.04 -12.17 -21.84
CA GLN A 47 10.31 -12.89 -21.98
C GLN A 47 11.51 -11.95 -21.83
N TYR A 48 11.49 -10.77 -22.45
CA TYR A 48 12.55 -9.79 -22.32
C TYR A 48 12.68 -9.28 -20.86
N MET A 49 11.54 -8.99 -20.22
CA MET A 49 11.53 -8.56 -18.83
C MET A 49 12.10 -9.62 -17.88
N ASP A 50 11.75 -10.88 -18.09
CA ASP A 50 12.19 -11.98 -17.24
C ASP A 50 13.65 -12.38 -17.47
N GLU A 51 14.08 -12.53 -18.73
CA GLU A 51 15.39 -13.08 -19.08
C GLU A 51 16.50 -12.02 -19.13
N VAL A 52 16.15 -10.76 -19.44
CA VAL A 52 17.14 -9.70 -19.69
C VAL A 52 17.07 -8.60 -18.62
N VAL A 53 15.87 -8.15 -18.28
CA VAL A 53 15.68 -7.02 -17.37
C VAL A 53 15.78 -7.43 -15.92
N SER A 54 15.23 -8.59 -15.51
CA SER A 54 15.22 -8.99 -14.12
C SER A 54 16.63 -9.18 -13.54
N TYR A 55 16.77 -8.92 -12.25
CA TYR A 55 17.94 -9.36 -11.50
C TYR A 55 17.49 -10.31 -10.39
N GLN A 56 17.82 -11.59 -10.53
CA GLN A 56 17.38 -12.65 -9.62
C GLN A 56 15.84 -12.68 -9.40
N GLY A 57 15.06 -12.36 -10.43
CA GLY A 57 13.58 -12.24 -10.35
C GLY A 57 13.08 -10.90 -9.80
N GLY A 58 13.96 -10.01 -9.37
CA GLY A 58 13.63 -8.68 -8.88
C GLY A 58 13.58 -7.62 -9.98
N TYR A 59 12.77 -6.58 -9.74
CA TYR A 59 12.58 -5.44 -10.65
C TYR A 59 12.59 -4.13 -9.87
N VAL A 60 12.97 -3.05 -10.57
CA VAL A 60 12.70 -1.66 -10.18
C VAL A 60 11.66 -1.05 -11.12
N TRP A 61 11.36 0.25 -11.01
CA TRP A 61 10.27 0.87 -11.79
C TRP A 61 10.62 1.15 -13.24
N SER A 62 11.87 1.56 -13.49
CA SER A 62 12.30 2.02 -14.82
C SER A 62 13.74 1.62 -15.11
N TYR A 63 14.04 1.46 -16.38
CA TYR A 63 15.35 1.08 -16.89
C TYR A 63 15.70 1.89 -18.13
N SER A 64 16.96 2.30 -18.26
CA SER A 64 17.46 2.76 -19.55
C SER A 64 17.52 1.60 -20.56
N PRO A 65 17.44 1.87 -21.87
CA PRO A 65 17.48 0.79 -22.88
C PRO A 65 18.73 -0.09 -22.83
N ASP A 66 19.85 0.44 -22.35
CA ASP A 66 21.11 -0.29 -22.16
C ASP A 66 21.25 -0.91 -20.76
N LEU A 67 20.23 -0.81 -19.93
CA LEU A 67 20.14 -1.30 -18.54
C LEU A 67 21.22 -0.77 -17.60
N LYS A 68 21.92 0.29 -17.96
CA LYS A 68 22.97 0.89 -17.11
C LYS A 68 22.38 1.80 -16.03
N GLN A 69 21.23 2.39 -16.29
CA GLN A 69 20.51 3.20 -15.31
C GLN A 69 19.25 2.48 -14.90
N THR A 70 19.06 2.35 -13.60
CA THR A 70 17.90 1.72 -12.99
C THR A 70 17.34 2.67 -11.95
N VAL A 71 16.02 2.85 -11.96
CA VAL A 71 15.32 3.84 -11.14
C VAL A 71 14.07 3.20 -10.55
N GLY A 72 13.92 3.27 -9.22
CA GLY A 72 12.68 3.07 -8.51
C GLY A 72 12.00 4.43 -8.33
N GLU A 73 11.63 4.79 -7.12
CA GLU A 73 11.26 6.18 -6.79
C GLU A 73 12.49 7.09 -6.82
N MET A 74 13.66 6.51 -6.57
CA MET A 74 14.96 7.13 -6.70
C MET A 74 15.87 6.26 -7.55
N GLU A 75 17.09 6.77 -7.90
CA GLU A 75 18.13 5.98 -8.53
C GLU A 75 18.37 4.69 -7.71
N ALA A 76 18.48 3.56 -8.38
CA ALA A 76 18.64 2.26 -7.76
C ALA A 76 19.90 1.55 -8.27
N TYR A 77 20.48 0.66 -7.47
CA TYR A 77 21.50 -0.26 -7.98
C TYR A 77 20.85 -1.37 -8.82
N ARG A 78 21.57 -1.88 -9.80
CA ARG A 78 21.11 -2.98 -10.67
C ARG A 78 20.74 -4.25 -9.89
N THR A 79 21.32 -4.42 -8.70
CA THR A 79 21.10 -5.56 -7.80
C THR A 79 19.87 -5.39 -6.90
N MET A 80 19.17 -4.27 -7.00
CA MET A 80 18.01 -3.98 -6.15
C MET A 80 16.71 -4.54 -6.70
N CYS A 81 15.87 -4.89 -5.76
CA CYS A 81 14.48 -5.30 -5.94
C CYS A 81 13.60 -4.27 -5.21
N TRP A 82 12.73 -3.57 -5.96
CA TRP A 82 11.81 -2.59 -5.41
C TRP A 82 10.49 -3.27 -5.05
N ILE A 83 10.11 -3.23 -3.76
CA ILE A 83 8.88 -3.87 -3.27
C ILE A 83 7.69 -2.95 -3.45
N GLN A 84 7.90 -1.66 -3.24
CA GLN A 84 6.91 -0.61 -3.46
C GLN A 84 6.37 -0.67 -4.91
N PRO A 85 5.05 -0.67 -5.13
CA PRO A 85 4.48 -0.61 -6.47
C PRO A 85 4.93 0.63 -7.27
N PRO A 86 5.10 0.52 -8.59
CA PRO A 86 4.82 -0.65 -9.46
C PRO A 86 6.00 -1.64 -9.59
N GLY A 87 6.79 -1.81 -8.55
CA GLY A 87 7.99 -2.67 -8.55
C GLY A 87 7.70 -4.17 -8.62
N THR A 88 8.59 -4.95 -8.02
CA THR A 88 8.64 -6.41 -8.16
C THR A 88 7.31 -7.14 -7.90
N PRO A 89 6.58 -6.88 -6.80
CA PRO A 89 5.31 -7.60 -6.58
C PRO A 89 4.29 -7.34 -7.68
N SER A 90 4.21 -6.11 -8.20
CA SER A 90 3.31 -5.76 -9.30
C SER A 90 3.62 -6.53 -10.58
N VAL A 91 4.91 -6.70 -10.90
CA VAL A 91 5.34 -7.50 -12.05
C VAL A 91 4.95 -8.97 -11.87
N GLY A 92 5.09 -9.53 -10.66
CA GLY A 92 4.65 -10.88 -10.34
C GLY A 92 3.15 -11.10 -10.56
N HIS A 93 2.32 -10.12 -10.15
CA HIS A 93 0.89 -10.14 -10.40
C HIS A 93 0.56 -10.11 -11.90
N VAL A 94 1.24 -9.27 -12.67
CA VAL A 94 1.05 -9.19 -14.14
C VAL A 94 1.39 -10.53 -14.81
N TYR A 95 2.45 -11.21 -14.39
CA TYR A 95 2.77 -12.53 -14.92
C TYR A 95 1.71 -13.58 -14.58
N LEU A 96 1.16 -13.58 -13.37
CA LEU A 96 0.05 -14.48 -13.02
C LEU A 96 -1.21 -14.17 -13.82
N ASP A 97 -1.51 -12.89 -14.06
CA ASP A 97 -2.66 -12.49 -14.88
C ASP A 97 -2.47 -12.94 -16.34
N ALA A 98 -1.24 -12.82 -16.88
CA ALA A 98 -0.91 -13.31 -18.20
C ALA A 98 -1.02 -14.85 -18.29
N TYR A 99 -0.59 -15.58 -17.25
CA TYR A 99 -0.76 -17.02 -17.13
C TYR A 99 -2.24 -17.40 -17.15
N HIS A 100 -3.08 -16.78 -16.34
CA HIS A 100 -4.52 -17.04 -16.31
C HIS A 100 -5.22 -16.71 -17.65
N ALA A 101 -4.76 -15.66 -18.33
CA ALA A 101 -5.34 -15.25 -19.60
C ALA A 101 -4.95 -16.16 -20.77
N THR A 102 -3.77 -16.81 -20.71
CA THR A 102 -3.19 -17.50 -21.87
C THR A 102 -3.00 -19.01 -21.68
N GLY A 103 -2.88 -19.47 -20.43
CA GLY A 103 -2.46 -20.83 -20.10
C GLY A 103 -0.98 -21.14 -20.42
N ASP A 104 -0.18 -20.16 -20.86
CA ASP A 104 1.25 -20.38 -21.18
C ASP A 104 2.06 -20.43 -19.89
N GLU A 105 2.57 -21.62 -19.56
CA GLU A 105 3.33 -21.94 -18.35
C GLU A 105 4.58 -21.05 -18.14
N ARG A 106 5.10 -20.45 -19.18
CA ARG A 106 6.24 -19.51 -19.06
C ARG A 106 5.92 -18.30 -18.20
N TYR A 107 4.67 -17.81 -18.27
CA TYR A 107 4.26 -16.70 -17.39
C TYR A 107 4.19 -17.14 -15.92
N TYR A 108 3.73 -18.36 -15.65
CA TYR A 108 3.78 -18.92 -14.29
C TYR A 108 5.23 -19.01 -13.79
N GLN A 109 6.15 -19.52 -14.62
CA GLN A 109 7.57 -19.63 -14.27
C GLN A 109 8.22 -18.27 -14.01
N ALA A 110 7.86 -17.24 -14.78
CA ALA A 110 8.30 -15.86 -14.54
C ALA A 110 7.73 -15.31 -13.21
N ALA A 111 6.43 -15.54 -12.96
CA ALA A 111 5.80 -15.19 -11.68
C ALA A 111 6.46 -15.92 -10.50
N GLU A 112 6.81 -17.20 -10.67
CA GLU A 112 7.50 -18.00 -9.66
C GLU A 112 8.86 -17.42 -9.29
N ARG A 113 9.69 -17.06 -10.29
CA ARG A 113 10.98 -16.40 -10.03
C ARG A 113 10.82 -15.09 -9.29
N THR A 114 9.85 -14.30 -9.71
CA THR A 114 9.51 -13.01 -9.06
C THR A 114 9.04 -13.21 -7.61
N ALA A 115 8.18 -14.18 -7.39
CA ALA A 115 7.67 -14.48 -6.05
C ALA A 115 8.76 -15.05 -5.12
N LEU A 116 9.71 -15.83 -5.65
CA LEU A 116 10.88 -16.29 -4.89
C LEU A 116 11.81 -15.13 -4.52
N ALA A 117 11.98 -14.15 -5.41
CA ALA A 117 12.69 -12.91 -5.09
C ALA A 117 12.00 -12.13 -3.94
N ILE A 118 10.68 -12.03 -3.98
CA ILE A 118 9.88 -11.42 -2.90
C ILE A 118 9.99 -12.21 -1.60
N ALA A 119 9.94 -13.54 -1.65
CA ALA A 119 10.12 -14.39 -0.47
C ALA A 119 11.52 -14.21 0.16
N ALA A 120 12.56 -14.09 -0.68
CA ALA A 120 13.93 -13.82 -0.21
C ALA A 120 14.09 -12.41 0.39
N ALA A 121 13.34 -11.42 -0.11
CA ALA A 121 13.33 -10.05 0.37
C ALA A 121 12.50 -9.85 1.66
N GLN A 122 11.80 -10.89 2.14
CA GLN A 122 10.93 -10.77 3.31
C GLN A 122 11.74 -10.47 4.57
N HIS A 123 11.38 -9.37 5.25
CA HIS A 123 11.97 -9.01 6.54
C HIS A 123 11.66 -10.06 7.61
N SER A 124 12.54 -10.19 8.59
CA SER A 124 12.39 -11.17 9.68
C SER A 124 11.09 -11.03 10.47
N SER A 125 10.50 -9.83 10.53
CA SER A 125 9.18 -9.59 11.13
C SER A 125 8.01 -10.19 10.35
N GLY A 126 8.19 -10.49 9.06
CA GLY A 126 7.17 -11.04 8.16
C GLY A 126 6.63 -10.07 7.11
N GLY A 127 6.88 -8.75 7.25
CA GLY A 127 6.57 -7.76 6.23
C GLY A 127 7.73 -7.49 5.28
N TRP A 128 7.68 -6.39 4.54
CA TRP A 128 8.74 -5.95 3.61
C TRP A 128 9.09 -4.48 3.82
N ASN A 129 10.36 -4.14 3.56
CA ASN A 129 10.77 -2.75 3.39
C ASN A 129 10.51 -2.33 1.92
N TYR A 130 10.68 -1.05 1.58
CA TYR A 130 10.57 -0.54 0.21
C TYR A 130 11.49 -1.23 -0.77
N ILE A 131 12.71 -1.53 -0.34
CA ILE A 131 13.81 -2.00 -1.17
C ILE A 131 14.47 -3.20 -0.50
N HIS A 132 14.84 -4.16 -1.33
CA HIS A 132 15.79 -5.21 -0.99
C HIS A 132 16.96 -5.16 -1.96
N ASP A 133 18.19 -5.39 -1.48
CA ASP A 133 19.38 -5.47 -2.34
C ASP A 133 19.96 -6.88 -2.26
N PHE A 134 19.96 -7.59 -3.38
CA PHE A 134 20.54 -8.92 -3.47
C PHE A 134 22.08 -8.92 -3.28
N ALA A 135 22.73 -7.76 -3.37
CA ALA A 135 24.13 -7.58 -2.97
C ALA A 135 24.33 -7.58 -1.45
N GLY A 136 23.24 -7.61 -0.68
CA GLY A 136 23.25 -7.73 0.77
C GLY A 136 22.99 -6.42 1.52
N GLU A 137 22.78 -6.55 2.83
CA GLU A 137 22.38 -5.45 3.71
C GLU A 137 23.42 -4.30 3.74
N ALA A 138 24.71 -4.62 3.66
CA ALA A 138 25.77 -3.60 3.63
C ALA A 138 25.65 -2.70 2.38
N SER A 139 25.31 -3.27 1.22
CA SER A 139 25.05 -2.53 -0.01
C SER A 139 23.79 -1.67 0.13
N LEU A 140 22.73 -2.22 0.68
CA LEU A 140 21.49 -1.48 0.96
C LEU A 140 21.74 -0.28 1.89
N LYS A 141 22.45 -0.46 3.00
CA LYS A 141 22.80 0.63 3.93
C LYS A 141 23.63 1.71 3.22
N LYS A 142 24.61 1.29 2.39
CA LYS A 142 25.39 2.23 1.60
C LYS A 142 24.51 3.06 0.66
N TRP A 143 23.50 2.45 0.06
CA TRP A 143 22.55 3.15 -0.79
C TRP A 143 21.78 4.23 0.02
N TYR A 144 21.27 3.90 1.21
CA TYR A 144 20.62 4.87 2.12
C TYR A 144 21.58 6.01 2.52
N ASP A 145 22.85 5.70 2.81
CA ASP A 145 23.86 6.67 3.23
C ASP A 145 24.35 7.57 2.10
N THR A 146 24.09 7.22 0.84
CA THR A 146 24.55 7.96 -0.34
C THR A 146 23.38 8.52 -1.16
N ILE A 147 22.63 7.68 -1.86
CA ILE A 147 21.54 8.07 -2.75
C ILE A 147 20.32 8.49 -1.93
N GLY A 148 19.86 7.64 -1.03
CA GLY A 148 18.68 7.88 -0.20
C GLY A 148 18.78 9.15 0.63
N LYS A 149 19.92 9.35 1.31
CA LYS A 149 20.24 10.54 2.11
C LYS A 149 20.08 11.86 1.36
N ASN A 150 20.32 11.86 0.06
CA ASN A 150 20.24 13.05 -0.78
C ASN A 150 18.88 13.21 -1.46
N GLY A 151 17.92 12.33 -1.19
CA GLY A 151 16.56 12.40 -1.71
C GLY A 151 15.85 13.65 -1.20
N TRP A 152 15.52 14.56 -2.11
CA TRP A 152 14.79 15.76 -1.76
C TRP A 152 13.32 15.41 -1.53
N ARG A 153 12.77 15.73 -0.36
CA ARG A 153 11.42 15.40 0.11
C ARG A 153 11.10 13.91 0.31
N LEU A 154 12.01 13.00 -0.04
CA LEU A 154 11.77 11.57 0.11
C LEU A 154 12.34 11.10 1.47
N GLU A 155 11.79 11.65 2.54
CA GLU A 155 12.28 11.46 3.91
C GLU A 155 12.28 10.00 4.35
N GLU A 156 11.42 9.17 3.77
CA GLU A 156 11.39 7.71 3.96
C GLU A 156 12.67 7.01 3.51
N PHE A 157 13.42 7.60 2.59
CA PHE A 157 14.70 7.05 2.09
C PHE A 157 15.93 7.72 2.70
N GLN A 158 15.75 8.84 3.43
CA GLN A 158 16.86 9.53 4.07
C GLN A 158 17.36 8.81 5.31
N HIS A 159 16.63 7.82 5.79
CA HIS A 159 16.98 7.04 6.97
C HIS A 159 16.75 5.54 6.74
N TYR A 160 17.73 4.71 7.12
CA TYR A 160 17.58 3.26 7.12
C TYR A 160 16.92 2.80 8.43
N TYR A 161 15.64 2.50 8.37
CA TYR A 161 14.87 2.06 9.55
C TYR A 161 15.15 0.61 9.97
N GLY A 162 15.56 -0.26 9.03
CA GLY A 162 15.82 -1.67 9.32
C GLY A 162 14.58 -2.48 9.73
N ASN A 163 13.41 -2.06 9.30
CA ASN A 163 12.13 -2.72 9.57
C ASN A 163 11.26 -2.80 8.31
N ALA A 164 10.07 -3.41 8.43
CA ALA A 164 9.09 -3.45 7.36
C ALA A 164 8.22 -2.18 7.36
N THR A 165 7.62 -1.87 6.21
CA THR A 165 6.70 -0.74 6.03
C THR A 165 5.39 -1.18 5.40
N PHE A 166 4.31 -0.50 5.76
CA PHE A 166 3.01 -0.62 5.10
C PHE A 166 2.80 0.42 4.02
N ASP A 167 3.63 1.48 4.04
CA ASP A 167 3.50 2.61 3.11
C ASP A 167 3.48 2.14 1.66
N ASP A 168 2.80 2.88 0.78
CA ASP A 168 2.57 2.54 -0.63
C ASP A 168 1.98 1.14 -0.85
N ALA A 169 1.34 0.57 0.17
CA ALA A 169 0.78 -0.78 0.15
C ALA A 169 1.78 -1.90 -0.22
N GLY A 170 3.10 -1.64 -0.16
CA GLY A 170 4.13 -2.58 -0.62
C GLY A 170 4.05 -3.93 0.08
N THR A 171 3.96 -3.94 1.41
CA THR A 171 3.79 -5.18 2.19
C THR A 171 2.48 -5.89 1.84
N ALA A 172 1.36 -5.18 1.64
CA ALA A 172 0.09 -5.79 1.29
C ALA A 172 0.12 -6.44 -0.10
N VAL A 173 0.68 -5.75 -1.10
CA VAL A 173 0.79 -6.27 -2.48
C VAL A 173 1.73 -7.47 -2.55
N ALA A 174 2.86 -7.44 -1.83
CA ALA A 174 3.77 -8.58 -1.70
C ALA A 174 3.07 -9.79 -1.03
N SER A 175 2.31 -9.55 0.03
CA SER A 175 1.52 -10.58 0.73
C SER A 175 0.46 -11.21 -0.18
N GLN A 176 -0.24 -10.40 -0.97
CA GLN A 176 -1.21 -10.87 -1.96
C GLN A 176 -0.55 -11.73 -3.04
N LEU A 177 0.68 -11.39 -3.48
CA LEU A 177 1.43 -12.21 -4.43
C LEU A 177 1.76 -13.59 -3.82
N MET A 178 2.23 -13.63 -2.56
CA MET A 178 2.49 -14.91 -1.87
C MET A 178 1.24 -15.77 -1.80
N LEU A 179 0.09 -15.17 -1.47
CA LEU A 179 -1.19 -15.88 -1.42
C LEU A 179 -1.57 -16.43 -2.80
N ARG A 180 -1.53 -15.63 -3.86
CA ARG A 180 -1.86 -16.06 -5.21
C ARG A 180 -0.96 -17.20 -5.69
N MET A 181 0.34 -17.09 -5.48
CA MET A 181 1.30 -18.13 -5.85
C MET A 181 1.06 -19.45 -5.10
N TYR A 182 0.76 -19.37 -3.80
CA TYR A 182 0.42 -20.57 -3.03
C TYR A 182 -0.88 -21.20 -3.51
N LEU A 183 -1.91 -20.40 -3.80
CA LEU A 183 -3.20 -20.90 -4.27
C LEU A 183 -3.12 -21.59 -5.62
N GLU A 184 -2.27 -21.08 -6.51
CA GLU A 184 -2.15 -21.55 -7.88
C GLU A 184 -1.75 -23.04 -7.98
N LYS A 185 -0.70 -23.43 -7.26
CA LYS A 185 -0.18 -24.81 -7.30
C LYS A 185 0.04 -25.46 -5.95
N ARG A 186 -0.38 -24.82 -4.87
CA ARG A 186 -0.16 -25.25 -3.47
C ARG A 186 1.32 -25.52 -3.15
N ASP A 187 2.21 -24.76 -3.76
CA ASP A 187 3.65 -24.88 -3.58
C ASP A 187 4.06 -24.43 -2.17
N ALA A 188 4.65 -25.36 -1.41
CA ALA A 188 5.07 -25.15 -0.02
C ALA A 188 6.12 -24.02 0.14
N ARG A 189 6.87 -23.70 -0.92
CA ARG A 189 7.84 -22.59 -0.90
C ARG A 189 7.20 -21.24 -0.60
N PHE A 190 5.93 -21.06 -0.99
CA PHE A 190 5.18 -19.82 -0.75
C PHE A 190 4.36 -19.85 0.54
N LEU A 191 4.14 -21.01 1.14
CA LEU A 191 3.32 -21.13 2.36
C LEU A 191 3.98 -20.47 3.57
N ALA A 192 5.27 -20.72 3.80
CA ALA A 192 5.96 -20.16 4.95
C ALA A 192 6.07 -18.61 4.89
N PRO A 193 6.47 -17.99 3.77
CA PRO A 193 6.41 -16.53 3.62
C PRO A 193 5.00 -15.95 3.78
N LEU A 194 3.97 -16.63 3.26
CA LEU A 194 2.57 -16.25 3.41
C LEU A 194 2.14 -16.25 4.87
N GLN A 195 2.44 -17.30 5.62
CA GLN A 195 2.09 -17.38 7.04
C GLN A 195 2.78 -16.28 7.86
N LYS A 196 4.06 -16.01 7.59
CA LYS A 196 4.78 -14.88 8.21
C LYS A 196 4.11 -13.54 7.90
N ALA A 197 3.64 -13.34 6.67
CA ALA A 197 2.93 -12.12 6.27
C ALA A 197 1.58 -11.99 7.00
N ILE A 198 0.82 -13.07 7.12
CA ILE A 198 -0.44 -13.09 7.89
C ILE A 198 -0.17 -12.73 9.36
N ASP A 199 0.84 -13.35 9.98
CA ASP A 199 1.21 -13.07 11.37
C ASP A 199 1.73 -11.64 11.54
N PHE A 200 2.43 -11.10 10.55
CA PHE A 200 2.87 -9.71 10.53
C PHE A 200 1.68 -8.74 10.57
N MET A 201 0.66 -8.96 9.73
CA MET A 201 -0.56 -8.14 9.73
C MET A 201 -1.24 -8.13 11.10
N VAL A 202 -1.30 -9.27 11.77
CA VAL A 202 -1.93 -9.39 13.10
C VAL A 202 -1.09 -8.73 14.19
N LYS A 203 0.22 -8.97 14.20
CA LYS A 203 1.14 -8.47 15.24
C LYS A 203 1.37 -6.97 15.19
N SER A 204 1.31 -6.37 13.99
CA SER A 204 1.53 -4.94 13.80
C SER A 204 0.27 -4.11 13.98
N GLN A 205 -0.91 -4.72 14.03
CA GLN A 205 -2.18 -4.03 14.24
C GLN A 205 -2.29 -3.50 15.66
N PHE A 206 -2.69 -2.24 15.82
CA PHE A 206 -2.94 -1.65 17.12
C PHE A 206 -4.03 -2.41 17.88
N GLY A 207 -3.76 -2.72 19.15
CA GLY A 207 -4.65 -3.45 20.03
C GLY A 207 -5.66 -2.56 20.78
N PRO A 208 -6.47 -3.18 21.67
CA PRO A 208 -7.48 -2.47 22.46
C PRO A 208 -6.92 -1.34 23.34
N GLU A 209 -5.67 -1.42 23.74
CA GLU A 209 -4.98 -0.39 24.53
C GLU A 209 -4.77 0.94 23.82
N TYR A 210 -5.01 0.97 22.49
CA TYR A 210 -4.98 2.18 21.68
C TYR A 210 -6.35 2.86 21.52
N GLY A 211 -7.40 2.34 22.16
CA GLY A 211 -8.72 2.95 22.16
C GLY A 211 -9.31 3.11 20.74
N ILE A 212 -9.53 4.35 20.30
CA ILE A 212 -10.07 4.66 18.98
C ILE A 212 -9.16 4.17 17.81
N ALA A 213 -7.86 4.03 18.04
CA ALA A 213 -6.90 3.54 17.05
C ALA A 213 -6.82 1.99 17.00
N ASN A 214 -7.55 1.29 17.88
CA ASN A 214 -7.63 -0.17 17.87
C ASN A 214 -8.08 -0.68 16.49
N GLY A 215 -7.27 -1.54 15.88
CA GLY A 215 -7.51 -2.07 14.54
C GLY A 215 -6.78 -1.33 13.42
N GLY A 216 -6.18 -0.16 13.69
CA GLY A 216 -5.30 0.53 12.74
C GLY A 216 -3.92 -0.10 12.64
N TRP A 217 -3.12 0.36 11.68
CA TRP A 217 -1.71 -0.02 11.52
C TRP A 217 -0.81 1.20 11.55
N PRO A 218 0.41 1.05 12.14
CA PRO A 218 1.47 2.04 12.00
C PRO A 218 2.01 2.03 10.57
N GLN A 219 2.75 3.06 10.18
CA GLN A 219 3.43 3.05 8.89
C GLN A 219 4.55 2.01 8.85
N ARG A 220 5.27 1.80 9.98
CA ARG A 220 6.41 0.87 10.07
C ARG A 220 6.30 -0.03 11.29
N PHE A 221 6.78 -1.28 11.13
CA PHE A 221 6.81 -2.27 12.19
C PHE A 221 7.97 -3.30 11.98
N PRO A 222 8.63 -3.82 13.03
CA PRO A 222 8.48 -3.42 14.43
C PRO A 222 9.05 -2.03 14.72
N HIS A 223 8.57 -1.42 15.79
CA HIS A 223 9.15 -0.18 16.29
C HIS A 223 10.47 -0.48 17.02
N PHE A 224 11.51 0.27 16.68
CA PHE A 224 12.80 0.21 17.38
C PHE A 224 12.98 1.46 18.24
N PRO A 225 13.10 1.32 19.57
CA PRO A 225 13.40 2.46 20.43
C PRO A 225 14.66 3.21 19.97
N GLY A 226 14.57 4.51 19.81
CA GLY A 226 15.66 5.36 19.33
C GLY A 226 15.73 5.56 17.83
N SER A 227 14.96 4.82 17.00
CA SER A 227 14.87 5.11 15.56
C SER A 227 14.30 6.51 15.28
N VAL A 228 13.48 7.01 16.19
CA VAL A 228 12.83 8.33 16.12
C VAL A 228 13.80 9.48 16.26
N SER A 229 14.82 9.34 17.13
CA SER A 229 15.79 10.41 17.41
C SER A 229 16.69 10.73 16.20
N SER A 230 16.68 9.85 15.20
CA SER A 230 17.44 9.98 13.97
C SER A 230 16.57 10.27 12.75
N MET A 231 15.28 10.56 12.93
CA MET A 231 14.43 10.96 11.80
C MET A 231 15.03 12.19 11.10
N PRO A 232 15.16 12.13 9.77
CA PRO A 232 15.65 13.27 9.03
C PRO A 232 14.77 14.48 9.30
N GLN A 233 15.37 15.58 9.67
CA GLN A 233 14.67 16.86 9.73
C GLN A 233 14.76 17.51 8.35
N PRO A 234 13.70 18.12 7.82
CA PRO A 234 13.77 18.85 6.58
C PRO A 234 14.86 19.92 6.69
N ASN A 235 15.63 20.11 5.60
CA ASN A 235 16.58 21.20 5.55
C ASN A 235 15.89 22.54 5.79
N ALA A 236 16.55 23.46 6.45
CA ALA A 236 15.96 24.76 6.83
C ALA A 236 15.31 25.52 5.64
N GLY A 237 15.85 25.37 4.43
CA GLY A 237 15.28 25.93 3.20
C GLY A 237 14.04 25.24 2.65
N GLN A 238 13.68 24.08 3.23
CA GLN A 238 12.47 23.32 2.85
C GLN A 238 11.28 23.63 3.77
N ILE A 239 11.52 24.33 4.87
CA ILE A 239 10.48 24.70 5.84
C ILE A 239 9.94 26.07 5.44
N PRO A 240 8.64 26.19 5.10
CA PRO A 240 8.04 27.49 4.81
C PRO A 240 8.09 28.41 6.03
N PRO A 241 8.04 29.74 5.84
CA PRO A 241 7.87 30.68 6.94
C PRO A 241 6.64 30.30 7.78
N GLY A 242 6.83 30.17 9.09
CA GLY A 242 5.77 29.70 10.01
C GLY A 242 5.78 28.20 10.30
N GLY A 243 6.70 27.45 9.68
CA GLY A 243 6.83 26.01 9.89
C GLY A 243 5.81 25.18 9.09
N ILE A 244 5.80 23.87 9.36
CA ILE A 244 4.85 22.93 8.77
C ILE A 244 3.93 22.43 9.89
N ALA A 245 2.63 22.54 9.68
CA ALA A 245 1.66 22.06 10.67
C ALA A 245 1.82 20.54 10.86
N GLY A 246 2.09 20.13 12.11
CA GLY A 246 2.26 18.72 12.46
C GLY A 246 3.72 18.27 12.61
N MET A 247 4.69 19.11 12.27
CA MET A 247 6.11 18.85 12.55
C MET A 247 6.40 18.77 14.03
N GLY A 248 5.99 18.08 14.83
CA GLY A 248 6.10 17.98 16.30
C GLY A 248 5.04 17.06 16.85
N ASP A 249 4.34 16.37 15.94
CA ASP A 249 3.30 15.41 16.31
C ASP A 249 3.89 14.06 16.80
N GLY A 250 5.20 13.98 16.89
CA GLY A 250 5.93 12.78 17.31
C GLY A 250 6.42 11.95 16.13
N ASP A 251 6.72 10.69 16.38
CA ASP A 251 7.14 9.74 15.34
C ASP A 251 5.94 9.37 14.46
N TYR A 252 5.90 9.93 13.25
CA TYR A 252 4.82 9.68 12.30
C TYR A 252 4.72 8.20 11.90
N THR A 253 5.81 7.45 12.00
CA THR A 253 5.80 6.02 11.65
C THR A 253 4.95 5.18 12.61
N LEU A 254 4.54 5.76 13.75
CA LEU A 254 3.66 5.14 14.75
C LEU A 254 2.21 5.64 14.68
N HIS A 255 1.88 6.56 13.79
CA HIS A 255 0.51 7.01 13.60
C HIS A 255 -0.34 5.93 12.90
N VAL A 256 -1.66 6.02 13.04
CA VAL A 256 -2.57 5.23 12.18
C VAL A 256 -2.45 5.75 10.77
N THR A 257 -2.07 4.90 9.83
CA THR A 257 -1.69 5.27 8.46
C THR A 257 -2.83 4.98 7.48
N PHE A 258 -3.26 6.03 6.77
CA PHE A 258 -4.23 5.95 5.67
C PHE A 258 -3.61 6.28 4.30
N ASN A 259 -2.33 6.64 4.27
CA ASN A 259 -1.61 6.85 3.02
C ASN A 259 -1.84 5.66 2.08
N ASP A 260 -2.01 5.95 0.79
CA ASP A 260 -2.00 4.96 -0.29
C ASP A 260 -2.90 3.73 -0.06
N ASP A 261 -4.02 3.97 0.62
CA ASP A 261 -5.00 2.93 0.97
C ASP A 261 -4.43 1.78 1.82
N VAL A 262 -3.42 2.04 2.65
CA VAL A 262 -2.80 1.03 3.52
C VAL A 262 -3.84 0.23 4.30
N MET A 263 -4.81 0.92 4.91
CA MET A 263 -5.87 0.25 5.67
C MET A 263 -6.72 -0.67 4.79
N GLY A 264 -7.15 -0.19 3.62
CA GLY A 264 -7.97 -0.95 2.68
C GLY A 264 -7.25 -2.16 2.11
N GLU A 265 -6.01 -2.01 1.69
CA GLU A 265 -5.21 -3.11 1.13
C GLU A 265 -4.86 -4.18 2.18
N ASN A 266 -4.61 -3.80 3.44
CA ASN A 266 -4.40 -4.76 4.53
C ASN A 266 -5.69 -5.55 4.83
N ILE A 267 -6.84 -4.87 4.91
CA ILE A 267 -8.14 -5.51 5.10
C ILE A 267 -8.46 -6.46 3.95
N LYS A 268 -8.20 -6.04 2.72
CA LYS A 268 -8.37 -6.85 1.50
C LYS A 268 -7.53 -8.12 1.57
N PHE A 269 -6.23 -8.02 1.89
CA PHE A 269 -5.37 -9.19 2.01
C PHE A 269 -5.89 -10.17 3.08
N MET A 270 -6.23 -9.69 4.28
CA MET A 270 -6.77 -10.55 5.33
C MET A 270 -8.11 -11.19 4.93
N THR A 271 -8.97 -10.45 4.25
CA THR A 271 -10.24 -10.98 3.72
C THR A 271 -10.01 -12.08 2.69
N MET A 272 -9.03 -11.90 1.79
CA MET A 272 -8.62 -12.94 0.84
C MET A 272 -8.12 -14.20 1.57
N CYS A 273 -7.37 -14.06 2.65
CA CYS A 273 -6.91 -15.20 3.46
C CYS A 273 -8.08 -15.93 4.15
N VAL A 274 -9.06 -15.20 4.69
CA VAL A 274 -10.28 -15.82 5.25
C VAL A 274 -11.01 -16.62 4.18
N MET A 275 -11.21 -16.04 3.01
CA MET A 275 -11.99 -16.66 1.93
C MET A 275 -11.28 -17.85 1.29
N ALA A 276 -9.99 -17.72 1.00
CA ALA A 276 -9.24 -18.70 0.21
C ALA A 276 -8.57 -19.79 1.04
N LEU A 277 -8.24 -19.51 2.30
CA LEU A 277 -7.53 -20.42 3.19
C LEU A 277 -8.37 -20.87 4.40
N GLY A 278 -9.51 -20.21 4.65
CA GLY A 278 -10.31 -20.46 5.87
C GLY A 278 -9.69 -19.88 7.15
N GLU A 279 -8.84 -18.86 7.04
CA GLU A 279 -8.16 -18.19 8.18
C GLU A 279 -9.14 -17.36 9.03
N THR A 280 -10.18 -18.02 9.58
CA THR A 280 -11.25 -17.36 10.33
C THR A 280 -10.78 -16.61 11.57
N ARG A 281 -9.57 -16.89 12.08
CA ARG A 281 -8.95 -16.12 13.17
C ARG A 281 -8.77 -14.64 12.85
N LEU A 282 -8.73 -14.27 11.56
CA LEU A 282 -8.54 -12.90 11.08
C LEU A 282 -9.82 -12.06 11.12
N ILE A 283 -11.01 -12.67 11.24
CA ILE A 283 -12.30 -11.96 11.18
C ILE A 283 -12.35 -10.81 12.20
N GLY A 284 -11.96 -11.07 13.45
CA GLY A 284 -11.94 -10.03 14.47
C GLY A 284 -10.93 -8.90 14.19
N ASN A 285 -9.81 -9.19 13.52
CA ASN A 285 -8.85 -8.18 13.09
C ASN A 285 -9.44 -7.31 11.97
N ILE A 286 -10.12 -7.92 11.00
CA ILE A 286 -10.80 -7.23 9.89
C ILE A 286 -11.89 -6.30 10.45
N GLU A 287 -12.74 -6.80 11.36
CA GLU A 287 -13.82 -6.02 11.96
C GLU A 287 -13.28 -4.80 12.73
N ARG A 288 -12.20 -4.96 13.51
CA ARG A 288 -11.57 -3.86 14.22
C ARG A 288 -10.97 -2.83 13.26
N ALA A 289 -10.35 -3.26 12.17
CA ALA A 289 -9.78 -2.35 11.17
C ALA A 289 -10.86 -1.54 10.45
N MET A 290 -11.95 -2.17 10.03
CA MET A 290 -13.09 -1.48 9.43
C MET A 290 -13.72 -0.47 10.41
N GLU A 291 -13.82 -0.83 11.68
CA GLU A 291 -14.34 0.06 12.72
C GLU A 291 -13.38 1.22 13.00
N CYS A 292 -12.07 0.98 13.05
CA CYS A 292 -11.04 2.02 13.18
C CYS A 292 -11.18 3.05 12.06
N MET A 293 -11.27 2.61 10.80
CA MET A 293 -11.45 3.51 9.66
C MET A 293 -12.71 4.38 9.82
N ARG A 294 -13.84 3.78 10.21
CA ARG A 294 -15.09 4.49 10.44
C ARG A 294 -14.98 5.54 11.55
N LEU A 295 -14.32 5.20 12.65
CA LEU A 295 -14.16 6.07 13.83
C LEU A 295 -13.17 7.22 13.61
N MET A 296 -12.21 7.06 12.70
CA MET A 296 -11.23 8.10 12.37
C MET A 296 -11.81 9.22 11.50
N GLN A 297 -13.01 9.07 10.97
CA GLN A 297 -13.70 10.17 10.29
C GLN A 297 -13.89 11.35 11.24
N GLN A 298 -13.36 12.52 10.86
CA GLN A 298 -13.44 13.70 11.70
C GLN A 298 -14.88 14.21 11.86
N PRO A 299 -15.19 14.93 12.94
CA PRO A 299 -16.53 15.51 13.11
C PRO A 299 -16.79 16.61 12.09
N GLY A 300 -18.07 16.88 11.78
CA GLY A 300 -18.43 18.01 10.96
C GLY A 300 -18.01 19.35 11.60
N PRO A 301 -17.83 20.39 10.78
CA PRO A 301 -18.13 20.46 9.33
C PRO A 301 -17.07 19.81 8.42
N GLN A 302 -15.87 19.52 8.90
CA GLN A 302 -14.76 18.95 8.13
C GLN A 302 -14.74 17.41 8.28
N ALA A 303 -15.76 16.72 7.77
CA ALA A 303 -16.04 15.31 8.00
C ALA A 303 -15.17 14.34 7.14
N GLY A 304 -13.89 14.68 6.92
CA GLY A 304 -12.93 13.89 6.16
C GLY A 304 -11.96 13.09 7.02
N TRP A 305 -10.91 12.60 6.37
CA TRP A 305 -9.77 11.92 7.00
C TRP A 305 -8.46 12.60 6.64
N SER A 306 -7.49 12.53 7.55
CA SER A 306 -6.10 12.86 7.32
C SER A 306 -5.37 11.70 6.63
N LEU A 307 -4.17 11.93 6.09
CA LEU A 307 -3.26 10.84 5.71
C LEU A 307 -2.90 9.97 6.91
N GLN A 308 -2.71 10.61 8.06
CA GLN A 308 -2.39 9.94 9.30
C GLN A 308 -3.18 10.52 10.46
N HIS A 309 -3.44 9.67 11.45
CA HIS A 309 -4.12 10.02 12.67
C HIS A 309 -3.31 9.58 13.88
N LEU A 310 -3.31 10.37 14.94
CA LEU A 310 -2.61 10.04 16.18
C LEU A 310 -3.10 8.69 16.72
N SER A 311 -2.20 7.74 16.92
CA SER A 311 -2.52 6.47 17.57
C SER A 311 -2.66 6.61 19.09
N ARG A 312 -2.05 7.64 19.67
CA ARG A 312 -2.11 7.98 21.10
C ARG A 312 -2.29 9.50 21.28
N PRO A 313 -2.80 9.96 22.43
CA PRO A 313 -2.83 11.39 22.74
C PRO A 313 -1.43 12.00 22.68
N THR A 314 -1.29 13.09 21.93
CA THR A 314 0.00 13.77 21.69
C THR A 314 -0.21 15.27 21.58
N GLY A 315 0.61 16.07 22.28
CA GLY A 315 0.56 17.52 22.21
C GLY A 315 -0.81 18.13 22.59
N GLY A 316 -1.48 17.57 23.60
CA GLY A 316 -2.82 18.00 24.05
C GLY A 316 -3.98 17.58 23.13
N ARG A 317 -3.73 16.84 22.07
CA ARG A 317 -4.73 16.33 21.13
C ARG A 317 -5.04 14.86 21.42
N PRO A 318 -6.30 14.42 21.27
CA PRO A 318 -6.68 13.03 21.53
C PRO A 318 -6.15 12.08 20.45
N ALA A 319 -6.10 10.79 20.75
CA ALA A 319 -5.97 9.76 19.75
C ALA A 319 -7.11 9.89 18.70
N GLY A 320 -6.81 9.59 17.45
CA GLY A 320 -7.75 9.77 16.32
C GLY A 320 -7.74 11.18 15.73
N ALA A 321 -7.09 12.17 16.35
CA ALA A 321 -6.94 13.49 15.74
C ALA A 321 -6.03 13.44 14.51
N PRO A 322 -6.25 14.31 13.51
CA PRO A 322 -5.34 14.46 12.37
C PRO A 322 -3.90 14.71 12.82
N ALA A 323 -2.95 14.09 12.17
CA ALA A 323 -1.53 14.21 12.44
C ALA A 323 -0.78 14.64 11.17
N GLY A 324 0.33 15.36 11.35
CA GLY A 324 1.33 15.56 10.32
C GLY A 324 2.31 14.40 10.28
N ALA A 325 3.03 14.26 9.18
CA ALA A 325 4.04 13.24 8.99
C ALA A 325 5.32 13.84 8.41
N ARG A 326 5.65 13.52 7.17
CA ARG A 326 6.81 14.06 6.46
C ARG A 326 6.65 15.57 6.18
N SER A 327 7.72 16.23 5.83
CA SER A 327 7.71 17.70 5.62
C SER A 327 6.70 18.20 4.59
N TYR A 328 6.30 17.36 3.65
CA TYR A 328 5.29 17.65 2.64
C TYR A 328 3.89 17.08 2.98
N GLU A 329 3.71 16.53 4.16
CA GLU A 329 2.46 15.97 4.67
C GLU A 329 2.01 16.74 5.93
N PRO A 330 1.44 17.94 5.75
CA PRO A 330 1.03 18.78 6.89
C PRO A 330 -0.11 18.12 7.67
N ARG A 331 -0.25 18.52 8.92
CA ARG A 331 -1.45 18.21 9.72
C ARG A 331 -2.67 18.84 9.07
N SER A 332 -3.46 18.04 8.38
CA SER A 332 -4.56 18.48 7.51
C SER A 332 -5.57 17.38 7.31
N LEU A 333 -6.66 17.65 6.62
CA LEU A 333 -7.47 16.60 5.99
C LEU A 333 -7.01 16.42 4.54
N ALA A 334 -7.07 15.18 4.05
CA ALA A 334 -6.68 14.83 2.69
C ALA A 334 -7.91 14.46 1.85
N THR A 335 -8.10 15.16 0.72
CA THR A 335 -9.28 14.98 -0.11
C THR A 335 -9.30 13.62 -0.79
N HIS A 336 -8.15 13.17 -1.34
CA HIS A 336 -8.02 11.86 -1.99
C HIS A 336 -8.18 10.72 -0.99
N THR A 337 -7.58 10.81 0.21
CA THR A 337 -7.75 9.81 1.28
C THR A 337 -9.22 9.73 1.72
N THR A 338 -9.88 10.87 1.82
CA THR A 338 -11.32 10.89 2.14
C THR A 338 -12.13 10.19 1.07
N GLN A 339 -11.84 10.42 -0.22
CA GLN A 339 -12.51 9.71 -1.32
C GLN A 339 -12.27 8.20 -1.25
N THR A 340 -11.02 7.78 -1.03
CA THR A 340 -10.66 6.37 -0.89
C THR A 340 -11.42 5.72 0.26
N ASN A 341 -11.44 6.38 1.44
CA ASN A 341 -12.11 5.84 2.63
C ASN A 341 -13.64 5.78 2.47
N ILE A 342 -14.26 6.72 1.75
CA ILE A 342 -15.69 6.63 1.38
C ILE A 342 -15.94 5.35 0.58
N ASN A 343 -15.11 5.06 -0.43
CA ASN A 343 -15.23 3.85 -1.23
C ASN A 343 -15.03 2.58 -0.38
N GLN A 344 -14.06 2.59 0.53
CA GLN A 344 -13.82 1.46 1.43
C GLN A 344 -15.01 1.24 2.39
N LEU A 345 -15.56 2.29 2.98
CA LEU A 345 -16.77 2.15 3.82
C LEU A 345 -17.97 1.60 3.04
N PHE A 346 -18.12 1.97 1.77
CA PHE A 346 -19.13 1.39 0.91
C PHE A 346 -18.86 -0.10 0.64
N ASN A 347 -17.61 -0.50 0.37
CA ASN A 347 -17.22 -1.89 0.24
C ASN A 347 -17.50 -2.69 1.54
N TYR A 348 -17.25 -2.09 2.72
CA TYR A 348 -17.53 -2.74 4.00
C TYR A 348 -19.03 -2.93 4.22
N PHE A 349 -19.85 -1.98 3.80
CA PHE A 349 -21.30 -2.17 3.80
C PHE A 349 -21.70 -3.33 2.87
N GLN A 350 -21.17 -3.40 1.66
CA GLN A 350 -21.46 -4.49 0.74
C GLN A 350 -21.02 -5.84 1.31
N LEU A 351 -19.89 -5.90 2.00
CA LEU A 351 -19.34 -7.10 2.61
C LEU A 351 -20.17 -7.58 3.82
N THR A 352 -20.65 -6.64 4.65
CA THR A 352 -21.26 -6.95 5.96
C THR A 352 -22.76 -6.76 6.02
N GLY A 353 -23.34 -5.97 5.13
CA GLY A 353 -24.72 -5.48 5.21
C GLY A 353 -24.98 -4.48 6.35
N ASP A 354 -23.95 -4.08 7.11
CA ASP A 354 -24.09 -3.19 8.26
C ASP A 354 -24.13 -1.71 7.83
N LYS A 355 -25.30 -1.10 7.97
CA LYS A 355 -25.56 0.29 7.58
C LYS A 355 -24.73 1.32 8.36
N LYS A 356 -24.08 0.95 9.47
CA LYS A 356 -23.19 1.86 10.22
C LYS A 356 -22.08 2.44 9.34
N TYR A 357 -21.60 1.66 8.35
CA TYR A 357 -20.55 2.10 7.43
C TYR A 357 -21.03 3.18 6.47
N LEU A 358 -22.34 3.26 6.19
CA LEU A 358 -22.92 4.30 5.32
C LEU A 358 -23.29 5.58 6.09
N ALA A 359 -23.41 5.50 7.42
CA ALA A 359 -24.10 6.52 8.23
C ALA A 359 -23.53 7.93 8.07
N ARG A 360 -22.20 8.07 7.91
CA ARG A 360 -21.53 9.37 7.82
C ARG A 360 -20.91 9.67 6.45
N ILE A 361 -21.10 8.81 5.45
CA ILE A 361 -20.67 9.06 4.08
C ILE A 361 -21.26 10.37 3.50
N PRO A 362 -22.56 10.69 3.70
CA PRO A 362 -23.13 11.96 3.22
C PRO A 362 -22.41 13.19 3.76
N GLU A 363 -21.96 13.18 5.02
CA GLU A 363 -21.19 14.27 5.63
C GLU A 363 -19.83 14.47 4.92
N ALA A 364 -19.11 13.37 4.66
CA ALA A 364 -17.83 13.41 3.95
C ALA A 364 -17.99 13.91 2.51
N ILE A 365 -19.01 13.47 1.80
CA ILE A 365 -19.33 13.94 0.44
C ILE A 365 -19.67 15.44 0.45
N ALA A 366 -20.46 15.89 1.42
CA ALA A 366 -20.81 17.31 1.55
C ALA A 366 -19.57 18.15 1.81
N TRP A 367 -18.67 17.67 2.69
CA TRP A 367 -17.39 18.34 2.94
C TRP A 367 -16.51 18.40 1.68
N LEU A 368 -16.31 17.30 0.96
CA LEU A 368 -15.54 17.30 -0.30
C LEU A 368 -16.09 18.31 -1.31
N LYS A 369 -17.41 18.39 -1.44
CA LYS A 369 -18.04 19.37 -2.34
C LYS A 369 -17.84 20.83 -1.91
N SER A 370 -17.45 21.08 -0.66
CA SER A 370 -17.13 22.43 -0.16
C SER A 370 -15.67 22.84 -0.35
N CYS A 371 -14.81 21.95 -0.84
CA CYS A 371 -13.35 22.15 -0.96
C CYS A 371 -12.84 22.12 -2.40
N PRO A 372 -13.52 22.69 -3.43
CA PRO A 372 -12.99 22.70 -4.78
C PRO A 372 -11.77 23.63 -4.87
N LEU A 373 -10.86 23.33 -5.81
CA LEU A 373 -9.83 24.28 -6.18
C LEU A 373 -10.48 25.59 -6.71
N PRO A 374 -9.94 26.76 -6.35
CA PRO A 374 -10.38 28.02 -6.97
C PRO A 374 -10.26 27.98 -8.50
N ALA A 375 -11.17 28.63 -9.21
CA ALA A 375 -11.21 28.61 -10.67
C ALA A 375 -9.90 29.13 -11.32
N ASP A 376 -9.16 30.00 -10.62
CA ASP A 376 -7.89 30.58 -11.05
C ASP A 376 -6.66 29.83 -10.50
N ALA A 377 -6.85 28.71 -9.80
CA ALA A 377 -5.74 27.96 -9.17
C ALA A 377 -4.64 27.59 -10.16
N ALA A 378 -5.02 27.08 -11.36
CA ALA A 378 -4.06 26.71 -12.40
C ALA A 378 -3.30 27.92 -12.99
N ALA A 379 -3.89 29.12 -12.99
CA ALA A 379 -3.21 30.36 -13.40
C ALA A 379 -2.17 30.80 -12.37
N LYS A 380 -2.45 30.56 -11.08
CA LYS A 380 -1.52 30.90 -9.97
C LYS A 380 -0.42 29.85 -9.82
N ASN A 381 -0.72 28.59 -10.08
CA ASN A 381 0.23 27.47 -10.02
C ASN A 381 -0.09 26.46 -11.13
N PRO A 382 0.70 26.42 -12.21
CA PRO A 382 0.48 25.49 -13.33
C PRO A 382 0.45 24.00 -12.94
N LEU A 383 1.07 23.64 -11.81
CA LEU A 383 1.03 22.26 -11.28
C LEU A 383 -0.38 21.87 -10.81
N LEU A 384 -1.26 22.81 -10.56
CA LEU A 384 -2.66 22.57 -10.19
C LEU A 384 -3.59 22.39 -11.42
N GLY A 385 -3.04 22.46 -12.63
CA GLY A 385 -3.75 22.17 -13.87
C GLY A 385 -4.01 20.68 -14.09
N GLY A 386 -4.39 20.30 -15.31
CA GLY A 386 -4.51 18.89 -15.70
C GLY A 386 -5.76 18.18 -15.16
N GLY A 387 -6.86 18.90 -14.96
CA GLY A 387 -8.14 18.32 -14.53
C GLY A 387 -8.25 18.08 -13.03
N ARG A 388 -7.32 18.54 -12.24
CA ARG A 388 -7.43 18.53 -10.77
C ARG A 388 -8.59 19.39 -10.32
N THR A 389 -9.41 18.86 -9.43
CA THR A 389 -10.63 19.55 -8.96
C THR A 389 -10.55 19.95 -7.49
N HIS A 390 -9.64 19.34 -6.72
CA HIS A 390 -9.50 19.57 -5.29
C HIS A 390 -8.02 19.73 -4.90
N PRO A 391 -7.71 20.50 -3.84
CA PRO A 391 -6.40 20.48 -3.20
C PRO A 391 -6.13 19.08 -2.60
N THR A 392 -4.86 18.72 -2.52
CA THR A 392 -4.48 17.47 -1.84
C THR A 392 -4.78 17.55 -0.35
N PHE A 393 -4.39 18.67 0.28
CA PHE A 393 -4.53 18.92 1.70
C PHE A 393 -5.43 20.12 1.97
N ILE A 394 -6.22 20.02 3.02
CA ILE A 394 -7.14 21.07 3.49
C ILE A 394 -6.80 21.43 4.93
N GLU A 395 -6.63 22.73 5.16
CA GLU A 395 -6.32 23.25 6.49
C GLU A 395 -7.46 22.97 7.49
N LEU A 396 -7.08 22.59 8.70
CA LEU A 396 -8.04 22.33 9.77
C LEU A 396 -8.66 23.65 10.28
N GLY A 397 -9.98 23.70 10.32
CA GLY A 397 -10.75 24.82 10.87
C GLY A 397 -11.11 25.90 9.85
N THR A 398 -10.34 26.08 8.76
CA THR A 398 -10.59 27.13 7.75
C THR A 398 -11.20 26.60 6.46
N ASN A 399 -10.90 25.36 6.08
CA ASN A 399 -11.21 24.77 4.77
C ASN A 399 -10.35 25.31 3.61
N ASP A 400 -9.27 26.01 3.90
CA ASP A 400 -8.36 26.51 2.88
C ASP A 400 -7.49 25.38 2.33
N GLY A 401 -7.22 25.40 1.03
CA GLY A 401 -6.31 24.46 0.38
C GLY A 401 -4.85 24.77 0.73
N LEU A 402 -4.11 23.74 1.15
CA LEU A 402 -2.66 23.80 1.36
C LEU A 402 -1.96 23.27 0.11
N TYR A 403 -1.12 24.12 -0.56
CA TYR A 403 -0.34 23.77 -1.77
C TYR A 403 0.86 24.68 -1.99
#